data_b7292e67901839c6c97e823960a98ad3
#
_entry.id   b7292e67901839c6c97e823960a98ad3
#
_cell.length_a   1.000
_cell.length_b   1.000
_cell.length_c   1.000
_cell.angle_alpha   90.00
_cell.angle_beta   90.00
_cell.angle_gamma   90.00
#
_symmetry.space_group_name_H-M   'P 1'
#
loop_
_entity.id
_entity.type
_entity.pdbx_description
1 polymer ?
#
loop_
_entity_poly.entity_id
_entity_poly.type
_entity_poly.pdbx_seq_one_letter_code
_entity_poly.pdbx_strand_id
1 'polypeptide(L)'
;MSQSTPYFRPSTHAQGLANYPHARTVRSPDGKGAYIYVSGTSSRRGDGTFVGATSNSNGTTTLDIRQQTAAVLSNIDEIIQGASNGRASIRDVVDATVFLTNMKDDYSGMNAEWNQIWSDRNTAPARTTVEVRALPRDEIIVEIKCTAYYV
;
A
#
# COMPACT_ATOMS: atom_id res chain seq x y z
N MET A 1 -22.40 18.17 -5.68
CA MET A 1 -21.11 17.65 -6.20
C MET A 1 -20.53 16.72 -5.15
N SER A 2 -19.95 15.56 -5.55
CA SER A 2 -19.29 14.67 -4.59
C SER A 2 -18.12 15.41 -3.92
N GLN A 3 -18.05 15.38 -2.58
CA GLN A 3 -16.94 15.96 -1.82
C GLN A 3 -15.65 15.12 -1.92
N SER A 4 -15.68 14.01 -2.63
CA SER A 4 -14.55 13.10 -2.80
C SER A 4 -14.23 12.87 -4.27
N THR A 5 -12.94 12.81 -4.59
CA THR A 5 -12.42 12.58 -5.94
C THR A 5 -11.69 11.25 -6.00
N PRO A 6 -12.04 10.32 -6.90
CA PRO A 6 -11.31 9.08 -7.08
C PRO A 6 -9.98 9.34 -7.82
N TYR A 7 -8.95 8.58 -7.47
CA TYR A 7 -7.68 8.55 -8.18
C TYR A 7 -7.41 7.16 -8.77
N PHE A 8 -7.00 7.14 -10.03
CA PHE A 8 -6.58 5.95 -10.76
C PHE A 8 -5.14 6.15 -11.25
N ARG A 9 -4.29 5.16 -11.01
CA ARG A 9 -2.93 5.14 -11.59
C ARG A 9 -3.01 5.03 -13.12
N PRO A 10 -1.98 5.50 -13.85
CA PRO A 10 -1.89 5.29 -15.29
C PRO A 10 -2.04 3.81 -15.68
N SER A 11 -2.56 3.54 -16.87
CA SER A 11 -2.87 2.17 -17.36
C SER A 11 -1.65 1.23 -17.44
N THR A 12 -0.44 1.80 -17.43
CA THR A 12 0.83 1.05 -17.35
C THR A 12 1.10 0.43 -15.97
N HIS A 13 0.35 0.82 -14.95
CA HIS A 13 0.44 0.31 -13.58
C HIS A 13 -0.66 -0.74 -13.33
N ALA A 14 -0.48 -1.52 -12.25
CA ALA A 14 -1.51 -2.45 -11.83
C ALA A 14 -2.84 -1.75 -11.59
N GLN A 15 -3.89 -2.21 -12.25
CA GLN A 15 -5.25 -1.72 -12.09
C GLN A 15 -5.97 -2.54 -11.02
N GLY A 16 -7.02 -1.97 -10.42
CA GLY A 16 -7.84 -2.67 -9.44
C GLY A 16 -8.43 -3.98 -10.02
N LEU A 17 -8.53 -5.01 -9.18
CA LEU A 17 -9.12 -6.30 -9.56
C LEU A 17 -10.65 -6.25 -9.62
N ALA A 18 -11.27 -5.17 -9.15
CA ALA A 18 -12.70 -4.95 -9.09
C ALA A 18 -13.02 -3.44 -9.17
N ASN A 19 -14.29 -3.06 -8.94
CA ASN A 19 -14.77 -1.68 -9.04
C ASN A 19 -14.38 -0.81 -7.85
N TYR A 20 -13.10 -0.46 -7.76
CA TYR A 20 -12.60 0.51 -6.77
C TYR A 20 -11.42 1.32 -7.33
N PRO A 21 -11.26 2.60 -6.93
CA PRO A 21 -10.10 3.41 -7.30
C PRO A 21 -8.87 3.02 -6.48
N HIS A 22 -7.69 3.47 -6.89
CA HIS A 22 -6.47 3.32 -6.10
C HIS A 22 -6.50 4.16 -4.82
N ALA A 23 -7.15 5.33 -4.89
CA ALA A 23 -7.39 6.17 -3.72
C ALA A 23 -8.64 7.07 -3.92
N ARG A 24 -9.11 7.62 -2.80
CA ARG A 24 -10.07 8.75 -2.80
C ARG A 24 -9.51 9.91 -2.00
N THR A 25 -9.58 11.09 -2.58
CA THR A 25 -9.23 12.34 -1.89
C THR A 25 -10.52 13.03 -1.40
N VAL A 26 -10.53 13.40 -0.12
CA VAL A 26 -11.64 14.10 0.52
C VAL A 26 -11.09 15.38 1.15
N ARG A 27 -11.63 16.53 0.77
CA ARG A 27 -11.25 17.82 1.37
C ARG A 27 -11.63 17.84 2.86
N SER A 28 -10.76 18.43 3.69
CA SER A 28 -11.09 18.71 5.08
C SER A 28 -12.25 19.72 5.17
N PRO A 29 -13.06 19.69 6.25
CA PRO A 29 -14.20 20.59 6.40
C PRO A 29 -13.85 22.07 6.38
N ASP A 30 -12.65 22.44 6.84
CA ASP A 30 -12.13 23.82 6.85
C ASP A 30 -11.55 24.24 5.47
N GLY A 31 -11.50 23.33 4.50
CA GLY A 31 -11.00 23.56 3.15
C GLY A 31 -9.49 23.74 3.03
N LYS A 32 -8.72 23.65 4.13
CA LYS A 32 -7.29 23.90 4.14
C LYS A 32 -6.45 22.69 3.77
N GLY A 33 -6.97 21.48 4.01
CA GLY A 33 -6.26 20.23 3.75
C GLY A 33 -7.15 19.19 3.07
N ALA A 34 -6.59 17.99 2.89
CA ALA A 34 -7.33 16.86 2.36
C ALA A 34 -6.82 15.53 2.94
N TYR A 35 -7.74 14.58 3.05
CA TYR A 35 -7.46 13.19 3.35
C TYR A 35 -7.35 12.39 2.06
N ILE A 36 -6.41 11.47 1.99
CA ILE A 36 -6.26 10.50 0.92
C ILE A 36 -6.47 9.11 1.51
N TYR A 37 -7.57 8.49 1.15
CA TYR A 37 -7.89 7.10 1.53
C TYR A 37 -7.35 6.18 0.44
N VAL A 38 -6.25 5.49 0.73
CA VAL A 38 -5.59 4.56 -0.20
C VAL A 38 -6.23 3.19 -0.05
N SER A 39 -6.65 2.59 -1.16
CA SER A 39 -7.16 1.21 -1.19
C SER A 39 -6.07 0.21 -0.84
N GLY A 40 -6.45 -1.00 -0.42
CA GLY A 40 -5.52 -2.10 -0.20
C GLY A 40 -4.56 -2.24 -1.37
N THR A 41 -3.27 -2.17 -1.09
CA THR A 41 -2.19 -2.11 -2.10
C THR A 41 -1.24 -3.28 -1.89
N SER A 42 -0.93 -4.00 -2.97
CA SER A 42 -0.01 -5.12 -3.02
C SER A 42 1.25 -4.78 -3.84
N SER A 43 2.15 -5.75 -3.97
CA SER A 43 3.38 -5.63 -4.76
C SER A 43 3.17 -5.83 -6.28
N ARG A 44 1.93 -5.82 -6.75
CA ARG A 44 1.56 -6.12 -8.14
C ARG A 44 2.08 -5.07 -9.10
N ARG A 45 2.61 -5.55 -10.26
CA ARG A 45 3.05 -4.73 -11.40
C ARG A 45 1.95 -4.57 -12.44
N GLY A 46 2.15 -3.64 -13.37
CA GLY A 46 1.23 -3.38 -14.49
C GLY A 46 1.07 -4.56 -15.46
N ASP A 47 2.06 -5.40 -15.58
CA ASP A 47 2.04 -6.63 -16.39
C ASP A 47 1.34 -7.81 -15.68
N GLY A 48 0.86 -7.60 -14.47
CA GLY A 48 0.18 -8.62 -13.67
C GLY A 48 1.08 -9.50 -12.82
N THR A 49 2.40 -9.37 -12.94
CA THR A 49 3.37 -10.05 -12.05
C THR A 49 3.48 -9.38 -10.70
N PHE A 50 4.17 -10.01 -9.75
CA PHE A 50 4.34 -9.50 -8.39
C PHE A 50 5.82 -9.37 -8.06
N VAL A 51 6.23 -8.24 -7.48
CA VAL A 51 7.56 -8.11 -6.87
C VAL A 51 7.63 -9.08 -5.70
N GLY A 52 8.76 -9.76 -5.53
CA GLY A 52 8.93 -10.71 -4.43
C GLY A 52 8.14 -12.01 -4.60
N ALA A 53 7.74 -12.35 -5.83
CA ALA A 53 7.21 -13.66 -6.18
C ALA A 53 8.00 -14.21 -7.37
N THR A 54 8.72 -15.31 -7.15
CA THR A 54 9.57 -15.93 -8.17
C THR A 54 9.14 -17.37 -8.43
N SER A 55 8.78 -17.67 -9.68
CA SER A 55 8.46 -19.02 -10.09
C SER A 55 9.73 -19.86 -10.23
N ASN A 56 9.74 -21.04 -9.63
CA ASN A 56 10.85 -21.97 -9.64
C ASN A 56 10.66 -23.02 -10.74
N SER A 57 11.75 -23.65 -11.20
CA SER A 57 11.73 -24.70 -12.21
C SER A 57 10.94 -25.95 -11.80
N ASN A 58 10.75 -26.17 -10.50
CA ASN A 58 9.97 -27.29 -9.95
C ASN A 58 8.45 -26.99 -9.82
N GLY A 59 7.97 -25.85 -10.36
CA GLY A 59 6.57 -25.45 -10.32
C GLY A 59 6.12 -24.79 -9.00
N THR A 60 7.04 -24.56 -8.05
CA THR A 60 6.75 -23.82 -6.83
C THR A 60 7.01 -22.32 -7.03
N THR A 61 6.47 -21.49 -6.13
CA THR A 61 6.74 -20.04 -6.09
C THR A 61 7.42 -19.68 -4.78
N THR A 62 8.56 -19.00 -4.87
CA THR A 62 9.22 -18.41 -3.70
C THR A 62 8.66 -17.01 -3.48
N LEU A 63 8.25 -16.71 -2.24
CA LEU A 63 7.69 -15.43 -1.84
C LEU A 63 8.66 -14.75 -0.86
N ASP A 64 8.92 -13.46 -1.07
CA ASP A 64 9.85 -12.66 -0.28
C ASP A 64 9.10 -11.48 0.34
N ILE A 65 8.90 -11.55 1.65
CA ILE A 65 8.15 -10.54 2.40
C ILE A 65 8.82 -9.16 2.35
N ARG A 66 10.14 -9.08 2.36
CA ARG A 66 10.84 -7.80 2.32
C ARG A 66 10.68 -7.13 0.97
N GLN A 67 10.89 -7.85 -0.12
CA GLN A 67 10.68 -7.34 -1.47
C GLN A 67 9.22 -6.93 -1.70
N GLN A 68 8.26 -7.74 -1.24
CA GLN A 68 6.84 -7.39 -1.35
C GLN A 68 6.52 -6.13 -0.55
N THR A 69 6.97 -6.04 0.70
CA THR A 69 6.69 -4.87 1.55
C THR A 69 7.31 -3.60 0.96
N ALA A 70 8.56 -3.63 0.53
CA ALA A 70 9.20 -2.49 -0.11
C ALA A 70 8.43 -2.01 -1.35
N ALA A 71 7.99 -2.94 -2.20
CA ALA A 71 7.19 -2.63 -3.38
C ALA A 71 5.80 -2.07 -3.04
N VAL A 72 5.13 -2.61 -2.01
CA VAL A 72 3.84 -2.09 -1.52
C VAL A 72 3.99 -0.64 -1.05
N LEU A 73 5.00 -0.35 -0.24
CA LEU A 73 5.25 1.01 0.27
C LEU A 73 5.59 1.98 -0.86
N SER A 74 6.38 1.56 -1.85
CA SER A 74 6.66 2.36 -3.05
C SER A 74 5.39 2.63 -3.86
N ASN A 75 4.55 1.62 -4.07
CA ASN A 75 3.27 1.78 -4.77
C ASN A 75 2.33 2.76 -4.03
N ILE A 76 2.29 2.70 -2.70
CA ILE A 76 1.50 3.62 -1.87
C ILE A 76 2.00 5.05 -2.03
N ASP A 77 3.32 5.26 -2.01
CA ASP A 77 3.92 6.58 -2.19
C ASP A 77 3.53 7.19 -3.53
N GLU A 78 3.63 6.43 -4.62
CA GLU A 78 3.22 6.87 -5.96
C GLU A 78 1.71 7.20 -6.02
N ILE A 79 0.86 6.40 -5.36
CA ILE A 79 -0.59 6.65 -5.30
C ILE A 79 -0.87 7.96 -4.56
N ILE A 80 -0.22 8.20 -3.42
CA ILE A 80 -0.41 9.42 -2.63
C ILE A 80 0.07 10.64 -3.41
N GLN A 81 1.25 10.57 -4.03
CA GLN A 81 1.79 11.64 -4.87
C GLN A 81 0.85 11.96 -6.04
N GLY A 82 0.37 10.94 -6.75
CA GLY A 82 -0.56 11.13 -7.86
C GLY A 82 -1.91 11.71 -7.42
N ALA A 83 -2.49 11.20 -6.35
CA ALA A 83 -3.78 11.66 -5.82
C ALA A 83 -3.74 13.09 -5.26
N SER A 84 -2.56 13.56 -4.83
CA SER A 84 -2.33 14.91 -4.29
C SER A 84 -1.77 15.90 -5.30
N ASN A 85 -1.49 15.47 -6.54
CA ASN A 85 -0.73 16.25 -7.52
C ASN A 85 0.65 16.67 -6.97
N GLY A 86 1.35 15.75 -6.32
CA GLY A 86 2.69 15.94 -5.78
C GLY A 86 2.78 16.70 -4.45
N ARG A 87 1.64 17.01 -3.80
CA ARG A 87 1.63 17.76 -2.53
C ARG A 87 1.82 16.90 -1.29
N ALA A 88 1.63 15.60 -1.41
CA ALA A 88 1.80 14.63 -0.32
C ALA A 88 2.63 13.43 -0.77
N SER A 89 3.18 12.72 0.20
CA SER A 89 3.99 11.51 0.05
C SER A 89 3.58 10.45 1.08
N ILE A 90 4.23 9.32 1.07
CA ILE A 90 4.04 8.28 2.09
C ILE A 90 4.32 8.77 3.51
N ARG A 91 5.12 9.85 3.67
CA ARG A 91 5.42 10.43 4.98
C ARG A 91 4.26 11.21 5.60
N ASP A 92 3.22 11.50 4.80
CA ASP A 92 1.98 12.13 5.24
C ASP A 92 0.91 11.11 5.66
N VAL A 93 1.24 9.82 5.66
CA VAL A 93 0.37 8.76 6.17
C VAL A 93 0.18 8.92 7.68
N VAL A 94 -1.06 8.92 8.13
CA VAL A 94 -1.44 9.07 9.54
C VAL A 94 -1.96 7.79 10.17
N ASP A 95 -2.48 6.86 9.35
CA ASP A 95 -3.02 5.57 9.78
C ASP A 95 -2.79 4.50 8.73
N ALA A 96 -2.45 3.29 9.15
CA ALA A 96 -2.25 2.15 8.27
C ALA A 96 -2.71 0.83 8.91
N THR A 97 -3.26 -0.04 8.08
CA THR A 97 -3.53 -1.44 8.43
C THR A 97 -2.69 -2.33 7.50
N VAL A 98 -1.89 -3.19 8.10
CA VAL A 98 -1.07 -4.19 7.41
C VAL A 98 -1.73 -5.56 7.55
N PHE A 99 -1.97 -6.21 6.43
CA PHE A 99 -2.51 -7.56 6.34
C PHE A 99 -1.39 -8.51 5.92
N LEU A 100 -1.12 -9.54 6.74
CA LEU A 100 -0.15 -10.59 6.46
C LEU A 100 -0.86 -11.94 6.35
N THR A 101 -0.39 -12.83 5.50
CA THR A 101 -0.91 -14.21 5.43
C THR A 101 -0.19 -15.17 6.38
N ASN A 102 0.98 -14.76 6.90
CA ASN A 102 1.76 -15.53 7.88
C ASN A 102 2.48 -14.58 8.84
N MET A 103 1.83 -14.26 9.94
CA MET A 103 2.37 -13.34 10.95
C MET A 103 3.70 -13.84 11.54
N LYS A 104 3.78 -15.14 11.79
CA LYS A 104 4.95 -15.73 12.45
C LYS A 104 6.22 -15.55 11.65
N ASP A 105 6.17 -15.79 10.35
CA ASP A 105 7.35 -15.80 9.50
C ASP A 105 7.62 -14.43 8.85
N ASP A 106 6.58 -13.63 8.64
CA ASP A 106 6.66 -12.41 7.82
C ASP A 106 6.72 -11.10 8.62
N TYR A 107 6.30 -11.10 9.90
CA TYR A 107 6.22 -9.86 10.70
C TYR A 107 7.55 -9.13 10.80
N SER A 108 8.64 -9.86 11.06
CA SER A 108 9.99 -9.28 11.20
C SER A 108 10.49 -8.67 9.88
N GLY A 109 10.32 -9.38 8.76
CA GLY A 109 10.73 -8.90 7.43
C GLY A 109 9.92 -7.68 6.98
N MET A 110 8.61 -7.69 7.22
CA MET A 110 7.73 -6.55 6.96
C MET A 110 8.18 -5.33 7.78
N ASN A 111 8.44 -5.48 9.08
CA ASN A 111 8.90 -4.39 9.94
C ASN A 111 10.27 -3.85 9.51
N ALA A 112 11.17 -4.68 8.99
CA ALA A 112 12.47 -4.22 8.49
C ALA A 112 12.31 -3.18 7.37
N GLU A 113 11.38 -3.40 6.43
CA GLU A 113 11.12 -2.46 5.33
C GLU A 113 10.29 -1.25 5.78
N TRP A 114 9.32 -1.45 6.67
CA TRP A 114 8.57 -0.36 7.30
C TRP A 114 9.51 0.64 7.98
N ASN A 115 10.50 0.15 8.74
CA ASN A 115 11.45 0.97 9.47
C ASN A 115 12.43 1.73 8.56
N GLN A 116 12.58 1.37 7.29
CA GLN A 116 13.35 2.17 6.32
C GLN A 116 12.67 3.52 6.05
N ILE A 117 11.34 3.57 6.10
CA ILE A 117 10.57 4.79 5.87
C ILE A 117 10.36 5.55 7.18
N TRP A 118 9.97 4.84 8.24
CA TRP A 118 9.69 5.41 9.55
C TRP A 118 10.64 4.82 10.61
N SER A 119 11.86 5.36 10.63
CA SER A 119 12.89 4.96 11.61
C SER A 119 12.63 5.51 13.02
N ASP A 120 11.85 6.60 13.12
CA ASP A 120 11.44 7.22 14.38
C ASP A 120 9.92 7.05 14.55
N ARG A 121 9.53 6.41 15.66
CA ARG A 121 8.11 6.20 15.99
C ARG A 121 7.33 7.51 16.22
N ASN A 122 8.00 8.62 16.49
CA ASN A 122 7.35 9.92 16.63
C ASN A 122 6.83 10.46 15.28
N THR A 123 7.36 9.97 14.17
CA THR A 123 6.93 10.32 12.81
C THR A 123 6.17 9.21 12.11
N ALA A 124 6.13 8.01 12.71
CA ALA A 124 5.42 6.87 12.14
C ALA A 124 3.90 7.04 12.29
N PRO A 125 3.11 6.56 11.31
CA PRO A 125 1.66 6.53 11.43
C PRO A 125 1.20 5.56 12.52
N ALA A 126 -0.01 5.78 13.04
CA ALA A 126 -0.71 4.75 13.79
C ALA A 126 -0.86 3.49 12.90
N ARG A 127 -0.63 2.30 13.48
CA ARG A 127 -0.63 1.06 12.69
C ARG A 127 -1.29 -0.09 13.44
N THR A 128 -2.07 -0.87 12.70
CA THR A 128 -2.54 -2.19 13.10
C THR A 128 -1.99 -3.23 12.13
N THR A 129 -1.46 -4.34 12.63
CA THR A 129 -1.02 -5.47 11.82
C THR A 129 -1.84 -6.70 12.21
N VAL A 130 -2.45 -7.36 11.25
CA VAL A 130 -3.30 -8.53 11.43
C VAL A 130 -2.91 -9.65 10.47
N GLU A 131 -3.06 -10.90 10.92
CA GLU A 131 -3.00 -12.05 10.03
C GLU A 131 -4.38 -12.29 9.43
N VAL A 132 -4.41 -12.58 8.13
CA VAL A 132 -5.61 -12.96 7.40
C VAL A 132 -5.42 -14.33 6.77
N ARG A 133 -6.52 -15.05 6.59
CA ARG A 133 -6.48 -16.39 6.00
C ARG A 133 -5.96 -16.38 4.55
N ALA A 134 -6.30 -15.37 3.78
CA ALA A 134 -5.89 -15.24 2.37
C ALA A 134 -5.98 -13.79 1.92
N LEU A 135 -5.21 -13.46 0.90
CA LEU A 135 -5.32 -12.25 0.09
C LEU A 135 -5.82 -12.64 -1.31
N PRO A 136 -6.19 -11.66 -2.17
CA PRO A 136 -6.85 -11.96 -3.45
C PRO A 136 -6.07 -12.84 -4.43
N ARG A 137 -4.77 -13.01 -4.23
CA ARG A 137 -3.88 -13.87 -5.03
C ARG A 137 -2.91 -14.60 -4.12
N ASP A 138 -2.57 -15.84 -4.45
CA ASP A 138 -1.66 -16.66 -3.65
C ASP A 138 -0.23 -16.11 -3.62
N GLU A 139 0.16 -15.31 -4.63
CA GLU A 139 1.46 -14.65 -4.69
C GLU A 139 1.58 -13.45 -3.74
N ILE A 140 0.50 -13.00 -3.15
CA ILE A 140 0.48 -11.84 -2.22
C ILE A 140 0.52 -12.36 -0.80
N ILE A 141 1.56 -11.98 -0.04
CA ILE A 141 1.69 -12.28 1.39
C ILE A 141 1.57 -11.05 2.29
N VAL A 142 1.55 -9.86 1.70
CA VAL A 142 1.32 -8.59 2.40
C VAL A 142 0.46 -7.66 1.55
N GLU A 143 -0.49 -7.00 2.20
CA GLU A 143 -1.28 -5.90 1.65
C GLU A 143 -1.36 -4.80 2.69
N ILE A 144 -1.31 -3.54 2.26
CA ILE A 144 -1.41 -2.38 3.17
C ILE A 144 -2.50 -1.44 2.67
N LYS A 145 -3.38 -1.05 3.58
CA LYS A 145 -4.35 0.03 3.43
C LYS A 145 -3.94 1.18 4.34
N CYS A 146 -4.05 2.42 3.87
CA CYS A 146 -3.66 3.58 4.68
C CYS A 146 -4.50 4.82 4.38
N THR A 147 -4.37 5.80 5.28
CA THR A 147 -4.92 7.15 5.11
C THR A 147 -3.79 8.15 5.28
N ALA A 148 -3.65 9.08 4.33
CA ALA A 148 -2.74 10.22 4.44
C ALA A 148 -3.53 11.52 4.62
N TYR A 149 -2.90 12.53 5.24
CA TYR A 149 -3.45 13.87 5.38
C TYR A 149 -2.37 14.89 5.01
N TYR A 150 -2.76 15.91 4.24
CA TYR A 150 -1.87 17.01 3.87
C TYR A 150 -2.62 18.35 3.83
N VAL A 151 -1.87 19.44 3.94
CA VAL A 151 -2.37 20.83 3.89
C VAL A 151 -1.95 21.50 2.59
#